data_687298ca716c8ee9846ed9feed348a9a
#
_entry.id   687298ca716c8ee9846ed9feed348a9a
#
_cell.length_a   1.000
_cell.length_b   1.000
_cell.length_c   1.000
_cell.angle_alpha   90.00
_cell.angle_beta   90.00
_cell.angle_gamma   90.00
#
_symmetry.space_group_name_H-M   'P 1'
#
loop_
_entity.id
_entity.type
_entity.pdbx_description
1 polymer ?
#
loop_
_entity_poly.entity_id
_entity_poly.type
_entity_poly.pdbx_seq_one_letter_code
_entity_poly.pdbx_strand_id
1 'polypeptide(L)'
;MLTANLSPVAPPVLGPKATGKLMNHRPKRKLNFKVLASEFPAFLPKELENIKEPVARKLASRIERLPVPLSLSKTSIMSSCVKPKTQLDTTPLVLLHGFDSSCLEWRHTLPLLEEAGLETWAVDFWSSYIKRPMTLVGPSLGAAVAIDFAVNHPEAVGKLILIDASVYAEGTGNLAKLPKLMAYAGVYLLKSLPLRLYATSLAFNGLPWDTCLDWTNIGRLHYLLPWWADATVDFMISGGYNVSAQIEQVKQKTLIIWGENDQIIDNRLAVRLHSELQNAIIRQIPDCGHIPHVEKPAAVSKLITEFVRAESKIGTQRLILS
;
A
#
# COMPACT_ATOMS: atom_id res chain seq x y z
N MET A 1 20.21 -22.98 39.94
CA MET A 1 19.76 -23.83 41.08
C MET A 1 18.57 -23.17 41.72
N LEU A 2 17.46 -23.78 41.64
CA LEU A 2 16.37 -24.09 42.56
C LEU A 2 15.06 -24.19 41.73
N THR A 3 14.73 -25.46 41.48
CA THR A 3 13.46 -25.94 40.99
C THR A 3 12.46 -26.03 42.15
N ALA A 4 11.23 -25.59 41.97
CA ALA A 4 10.12 -25.91 42.84
C ALA A 4 8.95 -26.48 41.99
N ASN A 5 8.78 -27.79 42.10
CA ASN A 5 7.62 -28.54 41.66
C ASN A 5 6.44 -28.26 42.61
N LEU A 6 5.26 -27.99 42.07
CA LEU A 6 3.99 -28.15 42.80
C LEU A 6 3.01 -28.93 41.93
N SER A 7 2.67 -30.14 42.41
CA SER A 7 1.65 -31.02 41.88
C SER A 7 0.24 -30.61 42.35
N PRO A 8 -0.81 -30.94 41.61
CA PRO A 8 -2.17 -30.53 41.93
C PRO A 8 -2.86 -31.49 42.93
N VAL A 9 -3.61 -30.95 43.88
CA VAL A 9 -4.48 -31.64 44.79
C VAL A 9 -5.90 -31.75 44.20
N ALA A 10 -6.47 -32.93 44.22
CA ALA A 10 -7.83 -33.22 43.78
C ALA A 10 -8.86 -32.97 44.93
N PRO A 11 -10.07 -32.49 44.68
CA PRO A 11 -11.13 -32.39 45.67
C PRO A 11 -11.99 -33.69 45.74
N PRO A 12 -12.68 -33.89 46.88
CA PRO A 12 -13.35 -35.17 47.22
C PRO A 12 -14.73 -35.31 46.60
N VAL A 13 -15.07 -36.59 46.35
CA VAL A 13 -16.36 -37.09 45.86
C VAL A 13 -17.37 -37.18 47.03
N LEU A 14 -18.57 -36.66 46.83
CA LEU A 14 -19.73 -36.96 47.67
C LEU A 14 -20.90 -37.41 46.74
N GLY A 15 -21.41 -38.58 47.01
CA GLY A 15 -22.46 -39.26 46.26
C GLY A 15 -23.91 -38.84 46.65
N PRO A 16 -24.95 -39.47 46.11
CA PRO A 16 -26.19 -38.80 45.74
C PRO A 16 -27.32 -38.91 46.77
N LYS A 17 -28.25 -37.95 46.79
CA LYS A 17 -29.61 -38.12 47.28
C LYS A 17 -30.61 -37.65 46.24
N ALA A 18 -31.46 -38.59 45.84
CA ALA A 18 -32.59 -38.39 44.95
C ALA A 18 -33.78 -37.76 45.72
N THR A 19 -34.43 -36.77 45.16
CA THR A 19 -35.87 -36.51 45.28
C THR A 19 -36.37 -35.81 44.04
N GLY A 20 -37.38 -36.42 43.40
CA GLY A 20 -37.98 -35.97 42.15
C GLY A 20 -38.89 -34.77 42.32
N LYS A 21 -38.92 -33.97 41.29
CA LYS A 21 -40.07 -33.12 40.90
C LYS A 21 -40.08 -32.91 39.39
N LEU A 22 -41.18 -33.36 38.76
CA LEU A 22 -41.48 -33.03 37.37
C LEU A 22 -41.47 -31.50 37.19
N MET A 23 -40.73 -31.04 36.22
CA MET A 23 -40.90 -29.70 35.69
C MET A 23 -40.83 -29.68 34.16
N ASN A 24 -41.88 -29.10 33.59
CA ASN A 24 -42.19 -28.85 32.21
C ASN A 24 -40.98 -28.57 31.31
N HIS A 25 -40.84 -29.37 30.27
CA HIS A 25 -39.98 -29.06 29.12
C HIS A 25 -40.60 -27.91 28.30
N ARG A 26 -40.12 -26.69 28.48
CA ARG A 26 -40.22 -25.66 27.44
C ARG A 26 -39.10 -25.92 26.40
N PRO A 27 -39.42 -25.95 25.10
CA PRO A 27 -38.38 -26.13 24.08
C PRO A 27 -37.44 -24.95 24.14
N LYS A 28 -36.14 -25.21 24.37
CA LYS A 28 -35.10 -24.22 24.19
C LYS A 28 -35.07 -23.82 22.71
N ARG A 29 -35.55 -22.62 22.39
CA ARG A 29 -35.29 -21.96 21.10
C ARG A 29 -33.78 -21.96 20.89
N LYS A 30 -33.26 -22.77 19.99
CA LYS A 30 -31.90 -22.60 19.44
C LYS A 30 -31.87 -21.25 18.72
N LEU A 31 -31.29 -20.24 19.35
CA LEU A 31 -30.86 -19.04 18.67
C LEU A 31 -29.78 -19.50 17.67
N ASN A 32 -30.19 -19.69 16.42
CA ASN A 32 -29.25 -19.77 15.31
C ASN A 32 -28.63 -18.37 15.17
N PHE A 33 -27.52 -18.14 15.84
CA PHE A 33 -26.61 -17.09 15.45
C PHE A 33 -26.09 -17.48 14.05
N LYS A 34 -26.69 -16.94 13.00
CA LYS A 34 -26.01 -16.80 11.73
C LYS A 34 -24.79 -15.91 12.04
N VAL A 35 -23.62 -16.53 12.18
CA VAL A 35 -22.36 -15.82 12.04
C VAL A 35 -22.42 -15.26 10.61
N LEU A 36 -22.75 -13.99 10.48
CA LEU A 36 -22.59 -13.26 9.23
C LEU A 36 -21.10 -13.39 8.91
N ALA A 37 -20.78 -14.09 7.84
CA ALA A 37 -19.40 -14.13 7.34
C ALA A 37 -18.96 -12.69 7.16
N SER A 38 -17.80 -12.33 7.73
CA SER A 38 -17.22 -10.99 7.56
C SER A 38 -17.12 -10.70 6.07
N GLU A 39 -17.53 -9.51 5.66
CA GLU A 39 -17.40 -9.03 4.28
C GLU A 39 -15.93 -8.99 3.84
N PHE A 40 -15.00 -8.91 4.81
CA PHE A 40 -13.58 -8.72 4.61
C PHE A 40 -12.75 -9.92 5.04
N PRO A 41 -11.57 -10.12 4.42
CA PRO A 41 -10.59 -11.09 4.88
C PRO A 41 -10.25 -10.93 6.37
N ALA A 42 -10.24 -12.01 7.12
CA ALA A 42 -10.08 -12.01 8.59
C ALA A 42 -8.73 -11.42 9.08
N PHE A 43 -7.73 -11.31 8.20
CA PHE A 43 -6.43 -10.72 8.53
C PHE A 43 -6.40 -9.19 8.45
N LEU A 44 -7.43 -8.56 7.87
CA LEU A 44 -7.54 -7.11 7.83
C LEU A 44 -8.03 -6.56 9.19
N PRO A 45 -7.65 -5.32 9.55
CA PRO A 45 -8.12 -4.69 10.77
C PRO A 45 -9.65 -4.59 10.81
N LYS A 46 -10.25 -4.84 11.98
CA LYS A 46 -11.71 -4.74 12.17
C LYS A 46 -12.25 -3.33 11.96
N GLU A 47 -11.40 -2.34 12.14
CA GLU A 47 -11.69 -0.92 11.92
C GLU A 47 -12.09 -0.63 10.48
N LEU A 48 -11.80 -1.53 9.54
CA LEU A 48 -12.27 -1.48 8.15
C LEU A 48 -13.81 -1.44 8.06
N GLU A 49 -14.52 -2.04 9.02
CA GLU A 49 -15.98 -1.99 9.09
C GLU A 49 -16.52 -0.54 9.28
N ASN A 50 -15.70 0.36 9.82
CA ASN A 50 -16.04 1.75 10.04
C ASN A 50 -15.81 2.65 8.81
N ILE A 51 -15.14 2.13 7.77
CA ILE A 51 -14.89 2.87 6.53
C ILE A 51 -16.18 3.00 5.74
N LYS A 52 -16.54 4.23 5.39
CA LYS A 52 -17.79 4.55 4.68
C LYS A 52 -17.63 4.50 3.16
N GLU A 53 -16.43 4.74 2.65
CA GLU A 53 -16.15 4.82 1.22
C GLU A 53 -16.38 3.48 0.51
N PRO A 54 -17.34 3.38 -0.43
CA PRO A 54 -17.70 2.10 -1.06
C PRO A 54 -16.55 1.50 -1.89
N VAL A 55 -15.75 2.35 -2.55
CA VAL A 55 -14.64 1.89 -3.40
C VAL A 55 -13.50 1.30 -2.56
N ALA A 56 -13.22 1.87 -1.37
CA ALA A 56 -12.26 1.31 -0.43
C ALA A 56 -12.73 -0.05 0.09
N ARG A 57 -13.99 -0.18 0.48
CA ARG A 57 -14.59 -1.46 0.91
C ARG A 57 -14.52 -2.53 -0.19
N LYS A 58 -14.88 -2.15 -1.43
CA LYS A 58 -14.81 -3.04 -2.59
C LYS A 58 -13.39 -3.51 -2.89
N LEU A 59 -12.39 -2.62 -2.76
CA LEU A 59 -11.00 -3.03 -2.95
C LEU A 59 -10.50 -3.89 -1.79
N ALA A 60 -10.86 -3.55 -0.54
CA ALA A 60 -10.48 -4.30 0.64
C ALA A 60 -10.94 -5.76 0.60
N SER A 61 -12.15 -6.05 0.09
CA SER A 61 -12.64 -7.42 -0.08
C SER A 61 -11.83 -8.26 -1.09
N ARG A 62 -10.99 -7.60 -1.92
CA ARG A 62 -10.09 -8.25 -2.89
C ARG A 62 -8.68 -8.45 -2.39
N ILE A 63 -8.32 -7.91 -1.22
CA ILE A 63 -6.96 -8.04 -0.69
C ILE A 63 -6.72 -9.48 -0.25
N GLU A 64 -5.66 -10.07 -0.79
CA GLU A 64 -5.16 -11.39 -0.42
C GLU A 64 -3.81 -11.28 0.26
N ARG A 65 -3.35 -12.32 0.94
CA ARG A 65 -1.98 -12.46 1.42
C ARG A 65 -1.24 -13.53 0.65
N LEU A 66 -0.07 -13.17 0.14
CA LEU A 66 0.83 -14.08 -0.55
C LEU A 66 2.12 -14.29 0.25
N PRO A 67 2.64 -15.53 0.34
CA PRO A 67 3.93 -15.79 0.97
C PRO A 67 5.07 -15.29 0.07
N VAL A 68 5.93 -14.46 0.63
CA VAL A 68 7.10 -13.91 -0.05
C VAL A 68 8.36 -14.48 0.60
N PRO A 69 9.15 -15.26 -0.12
CA PRO A 69 10.40 -15.78 0.41
C PRO A 69 11.40 -14.64 0.64
N LEU A 70 12.07 -14.67 1.79
CA LEU A 70 13.16 -13.74 2.09
C LEU A 70 14.48 -14.36 1.64
N SER A 71 15.28 -13.60 0.91
CA SER A 71 16.62 -14.06 0.43
C SER A 71 17.57 -14.40 1.56
N LEU A 72 17.40 -13.83 2.73
CA LEU A 72 18.28 -13.99 3.90
C LEU A 72 17.80 -15.06 4.89
N SER A 73 16.62 -15.65 4.69
CA SER A 73 16.07 -16.66 5.61
C SER A 73 15.28 -17.73 4.87
N LYS A 74 15.12 -18.92 5.49
CA LYS A 74 14.23 -19.98 4.98
C LYS A 74 12.74 -19.67 5.23
N THR A 75 12.43 -18.51 5.81
CA THR A 75 11.06 -18.12 6.16
C THR A 75 10.48 -17.23 5.07
N SER A 76 9.15 -17.28 4.94
CA SER A 76 8.40 -16.37 4.08
C SER A 76 7.64 -15.37 4.94
N ILE A 77 7.55 -14.12 4.50
CA ILE A 77 6.61 -13.13 5.05
C ILE A 77 5.31 -13.16 4.27
N MET A 78 4.21 -12.90 4.95
CA MET A 78 2.90 -12.78 4.28
C MET A 78 2.67 -11.33 3.91
N SER A 79 2.64 -11.03 2.61
CA SER A 79 2.37 -9.70 2.12
C SER A 79 0.99 -9.57 1.48
N SER A 80 0.38 -8.40 1.66
CA SER A 80 -0.92 -8.08 1.10
C SER A 80 -0.81 -7.72 -0.38
N CYS A 81 -1.76 -8.18 -1.18
CA CYS A 81 -1.82 -7.82 -2.60
C CYS A 81 -3.26 -7.77 -3.11
N VAL A 82 -3.47 -7.07 -4.22
CA VAL A 82 -4.66 -7.18 -5.05
C VAL A 82 -4.24 -7.71 -6.40
N LYS A 83 -4.77 -8.89 -6.77
CA LYS A 83 -4.54 -9.51 -8.07
C LYS A 83 -5.42 -8.90 -9.14
N PRO A 84 -4.99 -8.90 -10.41
CA PRO A 84 -5.83 -8.47 -11.54
C PRO A 84 -7.07 -9.36 -11.66
N LYS A 85 -8.17 -8.78 -12.11
CA LYS A 85 -9.40 -9.55 -12.41
C LYS A 85 -9.21 -10.52 -13.57
N THR A 86 -8.36 -10.14 -14.52
CA THR A 86 -8.05 -10.95 -15.70
C THR A 86 -6.55 -10.91 -15.93
N GLN A 87 -5.94 -12.08 -16.07
CA GLN A 87 -4.58 -12.19 -16.55
C GLN A 87 -4.59 -12.08 -18.08
N LEU A 88 -3.72 -11.23 -18.59
CA LEU A 88 -3.59 -10.95 -20.01
C LEU A 88 -2.17 -11.32 -20.49
N ASP A 89 -2.03 -11.56 -21.77
CA ASP A 89 -0.71 -11.75 -22.40
C ASP A 89 -0.06 -10.41 -22.77
N THR A 90 -0.25 -9.40 -21.92
CA THR A 90 0.32 -8.06 -22.07
C THR A 90 1.28 -7.76 -20.92
N THR A 91 2.08 -6.71 -21.06
CA THR A 91 2.96 -6.24 -19.98
C THR A 91 2.11 -5.86 -18.75
N PRO A 92 2.29 -6.54 -17.61
CA PRO A 92 1.52 -6.22 -16.41
C PRO A 92 1.90 -4.86 -15.85
N LEU A 93 0.91 -4.20 -15.25
CA LEU A 93 1.08 -2.97 -14.50
C LEU A 93 1.16 -3.31 -13.02
N VAL A 94 2.23 -2.90 -12.34
CA VAL A 94 2.47 -3.17 -10.93
C VAL A 94 2.46 -1.86 -10.17
N LEU A 95 1.56 -1.73 -9.22
CA LEU A 95 1.33 -0.55 -8.42
C LEU A 95 1.93 -0.75 -7.03
N LEU A 96 2.95 0.03 -6.70
CA LEU A 96 3.48 0.16 -5.35
C LEU A 96 2.63 1.17 -4.56
N HIS A 97 2.78 1.22 -3.27
CA HIS A 97 2.18 2.28 -2.44
C HIS A 97 3.24 3.24 -1.89
N GLY A 98 2.80 4.41 -1.41
CA GLY A 98 3.65 5.41 -0.78
C GLY A 98 4.03 5.04 0.67
N PHE A 99 4.71 5.98 1.35
CA PHE A 99 5.03 5.83 2.77
C PHE A 99 3.75 5.70 3.59
N ASP A 100 3.77 4.81 4.59
CA ASP A 100 2.68 4.65 5.56
C ASP A 100 1.31 4.38 4.93
N SER A 101 1.29 3.59 3.85
CA SER A 101 0.12 3.27 3.06
C SER A 101 -0.02 1.76 2.79
N SER A 102 -0.94 1.38 1.92
CA SER A 102 -1.24 -0.01 1.57
C SER A 102 -1.87 -0.10 0.18
N CYS A 103 -2.22 -1.30 -0.26
CA CYS A 103 -2.98 -1.52 -1.52
C CYS A 103 -4.25 -0.63 -1.64
N LEU A 104 -4.83 -0.19 -0.51
CA LEU A 104 -6.03 0.67 -0.49
C LEU A 104 -5.76 2.09 -1.04
N GLU A 105 -4.51 2.49 -1.15
CA GLU A 105 -4.13 3.74 -1.82
C GLU A 105 -4.64 3.77 -3.26
N TRP A 106 -4.67 2.62 -3.93
CA TRP A 106 -5.08 2.49 -5.32
C TRP A 106 -6.58 2.31 -5.56
N ARG A 107 -7.42 2.45 -4.53
CA ARG A 107 -8.87 2.15 -4.56
C ARG A 107 -9.66 2.87 -5.65
N HIS A 108 -9.25 4.08 -6.04
CA HIS A 108 -9.90 4.86 -7.09
C HIS A 108 -9.32 4.58 -8.48
N THR A 109 -8.00 4.44 -8.59
CA THR A 109 -7.31 4.33 -9.89
C THR A 109 -7.24 2.90 -10.41
N LEU A 110 -7.03 1.89 -9.54
CA LEU A 110 -6.92 0.49 -9.98
C LEU A 110 -8.14 0.00 -10.76
N PRO A 111 -9.38 0.27 -10.34
CA PRO A 111 -10.56 -0.13 -11.12
C PRO A 111 -10.59 0.48 -12.53
N LEU A 112 -10.18 1.74 -12.67
CA LEU A 112 -10.16 2.44 -13.96
C LEU A 112 -9.09 1.85 -14.90
N LEU A 113 -7.95 1.44 -14.37
CA LEU A 113 -6.91 0.76 -15.13
C LEU A 113 -7.36 -0.62 -15.61
N GLU A 114 -8.05 -1.38 -14.75
CA GLU A 114 -8.68 -2.66 -15.13
C GLU A 114 -9.76 -2.48 -16.19
N GLU A 115 -10.62 -1.45 -16.08
CA GLU A 115 -11.64 -1.09 -17.07
C GLU A 115 -11.01 -0.68 -18.40
N ALA A 116 -9.83 -0.05 -18.36
CA ALA A 116 -9.04 0.24 -19.56
C ALA A 116 -8.38 -1.01 -20.15
N GLY A 117 -8.59 -2.21 -19.62
CA GLY A 117 -8.04 -3.46 -20.13
C GLY A 117 -6.55 -3.65 -19.82
N LEU A 118 -6.04 -3.08 -18.71
CA LEU A 118 -4.68 -3.30 -18.24
C LEU A 118 -4.67 -4.38 -17.15
N GLU A 119 -3.77 -5.35 -17.26
CA GLU A 119 -3.52 -6.31 -16.18
C GLU A 119 -2.83 -5.60 -15.03
N THR A 120 -3.56 -5.31 -13.96
CA THR A 120 -3.12 -4.42 -12.90
C THR A 120 -3.00 -5.18 -11.56
N TRP A 121 -1.79 -5.16 -11.00
CA TRP A 121 -1.44 -5.69 -9.69
C TRP A 121 -1.19 -4.55 -8.70
N ALA A 122 -1.69 -4.63 -7.48
CA ALA A 122 -1.19 -3.80 -6.39
C ALA A 122 -0.45 -4.72 -5.41
N VAL A 123 0.89 -4.72 -5.48
CA VAL A 123 1.76 -5.70 -4.78
C VAL A 123 3.21 -5.22 -4.73
N ASP A 124 3.96 -5.69 -3.74
CA ASP A 124 5.38 -5.35 -3.54
C ASP A 124 6.35 -6.46 -4.03
N PHE A 125 5.93 -7.43 -4.87
CA PHE A 125 6.75 -8.60 -5.21
C PHE A 125 6.64 -9.07 -6.66
N TRP A 126 7.76 -8.98 -7.36
CA TRP A 126 7.88 -9.41 -8.75
C TRP A 126 8.32 -10.88 -8.90
N SER A 127 9.43 -11.29 -8.25
CA SER A 127 10.15 -12.53 -8.57
C SER A 127 9.34 -13.81 -8.39
N SER A 128 8.43 -13.85 -7.45
CA SER A 128 7.64 -15.05 -7.12
C SER A 128 6.37 -15.20 -7.95
N TYR A 129 5.74 -14.09 -8.37
CA TYR A 129 4.37 -14.12 -8.88
C TYR A 129 4.23 -13.57 -10.31
N ILE A 130 4.93 -12.51 -10.68
CA ILE A 130 4.77 -11.85 -11.98
C ILE A 130 5.71 -12.46 -13.03
N LYS A 131 6.99 -12.62 -12.72
CA LYS A 131 8.03 -13.34 -13.50
C LYS A 131 8.20 -12.92 -14.96
N ARG A 132 7.74 -11.75 -15.35
CA ARG A 132 7.88 -11.19 -16.69
C ARG A 132 8.07 -9.67 -16.59
N PRO A 133 8.66 -9.02 -17.61
CA PRO A 133 8.83 -7.58 -17.57
C PRO A 133 7.52 -6.85 -17.29
N MET A 134 7.57 -5.79 -16.48
CA MET A 134 6.40 -5.04 -16.03
C MET A 134 6.55 -3.55 -16.27
N THR A 135 5.44 -2.82 -16.26
CA THR A 135 5.43 -1.38 -16.01
C THR A 135 5.26 -1.16 -14.51
N LEU A 136 6.25 -0.54 -13.88
CA LEU A 136 6.26 -0.32 -12.43
C LEU A 136 5.81 1.10 -12.10
N VAL A 137 4.84 1.23 -11.21
CA VAL A 137 4.26 2.52 -10.80
C VAL A 137 4.54 2.74 -9.32
N GLY A 138 5.20 3.84 -8.99
CA GLY A 138 5.52 4.21 -7.62
C GLY A 138 5.10 5.64 -7.29
N PRO A 139 4.18 5.85 -6.32
CA PRO A 139 3.86 7.15 -5.76
C PRO A 139 4.76 7.46 -4.57
N SER A 140 5.12 8.74 -4.39
CA SER A 140 5.88 9.23 -3.23
C SER A 140 7.10 8.36 -2.92
N LEU A 141 7.21 7.75 -1.75
CA LEU A 141 8.29 6.82 -1.39
C LEU A 141 8.33 5.58 -2.31
N GLY A 142 7.19 5.12 -2.80
CA GLY A 142 7.12 4.03 -3.78
C GLY A 142 7.88 4.33 -5.08
N ALA A 143 8.07 5.61 -5.41
CA ALA A 143 8.92 6.02 -6.54
C ALA A 143 10.40 5.72 -6.29
N ALA A 144 10.90 5.93 -5.07
CA ALA A 144 12.28 5.56 -4.70
C ALA A 144 12.47 4.04 -4.79
N VAL A 145 11.50 3.26 -4.28
CA VAL A 145 11.51 1.79 -4.40
C VAL A 145 11.51 1.37 -5.88
N ALA A 146 10.70 2.03 -6.71
CA ALA A 146 10.61 1.72 -8.14
C ALA A 146 11.93 2.01 -8.88
N ILE A 147 12.61 3.11 -8.57
CA ILE A 147 13.93 3.46 -9.14
C ILE A 147 14.98 2.43 -8.71
N ASP A 148 15.08 2.16 -7.40
CA ASP A 148 16.04 1.21 -6.87
C ASP A 148 15.85 -0.19 -7.50
N PHE A 149 14.61 -0.64 -7.59
CA PHE A 149 14.29 -1.92 -8.21
C PHE A 149 14.62 -1.94 -9.72
N ALA A 150 14.31 -0.87 -10.46
CA ALA A 150 14.58 -0.79 -11.89
C ALA A 150 16.08 -0.76 -12.23
N VAL A 151 16.90 -0.19 -11.35
CA VAL A 151 18.35 -0.16 -11.51
C VAL A 151 18.96 -1.52 -11.19
N ASN A 152 18.50 -2.18 -10.12
CA ASN A 152 19.03 -3.48 -9.68
C ASN A 152 18.48 -4.67 -10.49
N HIS A 153 17.29 -4.52 -11.11
CA HIS A 153 16.61 -5.55 -11.90
C HIS A 153 16.11 -4.99 -13.24
N PRO A 154 17.01 -4.50 -14.12
CA PRO A 154 16.61 -3.83 -15.36
C PRO A 154 15.82 -4.74 -16.31
N GLU A 155 16.01 -6.05 -16.25
CA GLU A 155 15.26 -7.05 -17.02
C GLU A 155 13.80 -7.19 -16.58
N ALA A 156 13.50 -6.82 -15.33
CA ALA A 156 12.16 -6.92 -14.75
C ALA A 156 11.28 -5.71 -15.05
N VAL A 157 11.87 -4.57 -15.40
CA VAL A 157 11.15 -3.30 -15.56
C VAL A 157 11.30 -2.77 -16.97
N GLY A 158 10.24 -2.82 -17.76
CA GLY A 158 10.19 -2.25 -19.10
C GLY A 158 9.93 -0.75 -19.12
N LYS A 159 9.07 -0.25 -18.22
CA LYS A 159 8.71 1.16 -18.09
C LYS A 159 8.57 1.55 -16.63
N LEU A 160 8.80 2.83 -16.31
CA LEU A 160 8.58 3.43 -15.01
C LEU A 160 7.50 4.50 -15.05
N ILE A 161 6.70 4.59 -13.98
CA ILE A 161 5.76 5.69 -13.75
C ILE A 161 5.96 6.14 -12.31
N LEU A 162 6.37 7.40 -12.14
CA LEU A 162 6.71 8.01 -10.87
C LEU A 162 5.71 9.11 -10.57
N ILE A 163 5.01 9.02 -9.44
CA ILE A 163 3.94 9.96 -9.08
C ILE A 163 4.35 10.70 -7.82
N ASP A 164 4.47 12.06 -7.89
CA ASP A 164 4.88 12.92 -6.78
C ASP A 164 6.05 12.33 -5.99
N ALA A 165 7.14 12.08 -6.71
CA ALA A 165 8.21 11.17 -6.32
C ALA A 165 9.09 11.70 -5.18
N SER A 166 9.17 10.99 -4.06
CA SER A 166 10.06 11.25 -2.94
C SER A 166 11.33 10.41 -3.07
N VAL A 167 12.31 10.90 -3.83
CA VAL A 167 13.53 10.14 -4.21
C VAL A 167 14.81 10.70 -3.62
N TYR A 168 14.78 11.93 -3.10
CA TYR A 168 15.95 12.62 -2.55
C TYR A 168 16.06 12.53 -1.03
N ALA A 169 15.06 11.96 -0.34
CA ALA A 169 14.94 11.88 1.12
C ALA A 169 15.05 13.24 1.83
N GLU A 170 14.56 14.31 1.19
CA GLU A 170 14.63 15.66 1.75
C GLU A 170 13.85 15.74 3.07
N GLY A 171 14.42 16.43 4.05
CA GLY A 171 13.81 16.60 5.38
C GLY A 171 13.96 15.42 6.36
N THR A 172 14.42 14.24 5.91
CA THR A 172 14.58 13.07 6.79
C THR A 172 15.95 12.99 7.48
N GLY A 173 16.99 13.64 6.94
CA GLY A 173 18.37 13.50 7.42
C GLY A 173 18.60 13.89 8.90
N ASN A 174 17.80 14.80 9.46
CA ASN A 174 17.89 15.15 10.88
C ASN A 174 17.24 14.11 11.80
N LEU A 175 16.29 13.32 11.30
CA LEU A 175 15.62 12.26 12.06
C LEU A 175 16.60 11.13 12.40
N ALA A 176 17.59 10.86 11.54
CA ALA A 176 18.64 9.89 11.80
C ALA A 176 19.51 10.19 13.04
N LYS A 177 19.52 11.44 13.49
CA LYS A 177 20.26 11.89 14.69
C LYS A 177 19.46 11.78 15.99
N LEU A 178 18.17 11.46 15.93
CA LEU A 178 17.32 11.38 17.10
C LEU A 178 17.65 10.13 17.94
N PRO A 179 17.71 10.25 19.28
CA PRO A 179 17.72 9.08 20.15
C PRO A 179 16.50 8.19 19.88
N LYS A 180 16.70 6.86 19.85
CA LYS A 180 15.64 5.88 19.51
C LYS A 180 14.35 6.09 20.32
N LEU A 181 14.47 6.44 21.62
CA LEU A 181 13.32 6.74 22.47
C LEU A 181 12.51 7.95 21.96
N MET A 182 13.17 9.00 21.49
CA MET A 182 12.50 10.17 20.93
C MET A 182 11.85 9.85 19.59
N ALA A 183 12.46 8.99 18.76
CA ALA A 183 11.87 8.51 17.53
C ALA A 183 10.56 7.74 17.82
N TYR A 184 10.53 6.84 18.82
CA TYR A 184 9.30 6.17 19.26
C TYR A 184 8.23 7.16 19.74
N ALA A 185 8.60 8.15 20.55
CA ALA A 185 7.66 9.18 21.01
C ALA A 185 7.04 9.94 19.80
N GLY A 186 7.85 10.30 18.82
CA GLY A 186 7.39 10.93 17.58
C GLY A 186 6.45 10.02 16.78
N VAL A 187 6.79 8.75 16.61
CA VAL A 187 5.98 7.76 15.91
C VAL A 187 4.64 7.52 16.62
N TYR A 188 4.62 7.45 17.96
CA TYR A 188 3.35 7.38 18.69
C TYR A 188 2.50 8.65 18.51
N LEU A 189 3.13 9.82 18.45
CA LEU A 189 2.41 11.07 18.16
C LEU A 189 1.80 11.05 16.75
N LEU A 190 2.51 10.49 15.77
CA LEU A 190 2.00 10.30 14.40
C LEU A 190 0.72 9.43 14.33
N LYS A 191 0.45 8.58 15.33
CA LYS A 191 -0.80 7.83 15.41
C LYS A 191 -2.00 8.69 15.81
N SER A 192 -1.80 9.87 16.33
CA SER A 192 -2.89 10.73 16.81
C SER A 192 -3.79 11.18 15.64
N LEU A 193 -5.11 11.17 15.85
CA LEU A 193 -6.06 11.58 14.84
C LEU A 193 -5.86 13.03 14.36
N PRO A 194 -5.64 14.03 15.26
CA PRO A 194 -5.44 15.41 14.81
C PRO A 194 -4.24 15.57 13.88
N LEU A 195 -3.10 14.91 14.19
CA LEU A 195 -1.92 15.00 13.35
C LEU A 195 -2.12 14.30 12.00
N ARG A 196 -2.85 13.19 11.98
CA ARG A 196 -3.21 12.49 10.73
C ARG A 196 -4.17 13.28 9.87
N LEU A 197 -5.17 13.93 10.46
CA LEU A 197 -6.05 14.85 9.73
C LEU A 197 -5.28 16.01 9.11
N TYR A 198 -4.34 16.58 9.86
CA TYR A 198 -3.46 17.63 9.34
C TYR A 198 -2.59 17.11 8.17
N ALA A 199 -1.96 15.94 8.32
CA ALA A 199 -1.18 15.32 7.24
C ALA A 199 -2.05 15.04 5.99
N THR A 200 -3.27 14.55 6.17
CA THR A 200 -4.23 14.35 5.07
C THR A 200 -4.59 15.68 4.42
N SER A 201 -4.81 16.75 5.18
CA SER A 201 -5.11 18.08 4.61
C SER A 201 -3.97 18.67 3.78
N LEU A 202 -2.71 18.32 4.09
CA LEU A 202 -1.55 18.70 3.28
C LEU A 202 -1.38 17.82 2.03
N ALA A 203 -1.79 16.56 2.11
CA ALA A 203 -1.62 15.62 1.00
C ALA A 203 -2.62 15.84 -0.14
N PHE A 204 -3.73 16.53 0.11
CA PHE A 204 -4.81 16.76 -0.85
C PHE A 204 -5.13 18.25 -1.01
N ASN A 205 -5.58 18.63 -2.19
CA ASN A 205 -5.95 19.99 -2.50
C ASN A 205 -7.46 20.26 -2.21
N GLY A 206 -7.78 20.66 -0.97
CA GLY A 206 -9.11 21.17 -0.65
C GLY A 206 -10.23 20.13 -0.49
N LEU A 207 -9.98 19.04 0.25
CA LEU A 207 -11.00 18.02 0.51
C LEU A 207 -12.11 18.50 1.45
N PRO A 208 -13.38 18.10 1.20
CA PRO A 208 -14.45 18.21 2.16
C PRO A 208 -14.11 17.48 3.46
N TRP A 209 -14.55 18.05 4.61
CA TRP A 209 -14.19 17.52 5.94
C TRP A 209 -14.56 16.04 6.14
N ASP A 210 -15.76 15.63 5.72
CA ASP A 210 -16.21 14.24 5.87
C ASP A 210 -15.36 13.27 5.05
N THR A 211 -14.97 13.69 3.85
CA THR A 211 -14.04 12.92 2.97
C THR A 211 -12.65 12.85 3.59
N CYS A 212 -12.13 13.97 4.11
CA CYS A 212 -10.84 14.03 4.77
C CYS A 212 -10.80 13.07 5.97
N LEU A 213 -11.86 13.05 6.79
CA LEU A 213 -11.96 12.14 7.94
C LEU A 213 -11.97 10.66 7.51
N ASP A 214 -12.76 10.30 6.51
CA ASP A 214 -12.87 8.92 6.04
C ASP A 214 -11.55 8.45 5.40
N TRP A 215 -10.93 9.28 4.57
CA TRP A 215 -9.63 8.99 3.96
C TRP A 215 -8.49 8.91 4.99
N THR A 216 -8.53 9.76 6.03
CA THR A 216 -7.63 9.63 7.18
C THR A 216 -7.82 8.28 7.87
N ASN A 217 -9.04 7.82 8.05
CA ASN A 217 -9.32 6.52 8.65
C ASN A 217 -8.84 5.36 7.78
N ILE A 218 -8.94 5.46 6.45
CA ILE A 218 -8.37 4.46 5.53
C ILE A 218 -6.85 4.37 5.68
N GLY A 219 -6.14 5.51 5.67
CA GLY A 219 -4.69 5.56 5.92
C GLY A 219 -4.31 5.00 7.29
N ARG A 220 -5.18 5.22 8.31
CA ARG A 220 -4.97 4.71 9.67
C ARG A 220 -5.00 3.18 9.79
N LEU A 221 -5.62 2.44 8.88
CA LEU A 221 -5.65 0.99 8.94
C LEU A 221 -4.25 0.36 8.92
N HIS A 222 -3.30 0.99 8.24
CA HIS A 222 -1.94 0.48 8.10
C HIS A 222 -1.20 0.44 9.45
N TYR A 223 -1.29 1.48 10.27
CA TYR A 223 -0.57 1.52 11.54
C TYR A 223 -1.27 0.85 12.73
N LEU A 224 -2.41 0.20 12.50
CA LEU A 224 -2.97 -0.77 13.43
C LEU A 224 -2.19 -2.09 13.41
N LEU A 225 -1.34 -2.30 12.42
CA LEU A 225 -0.48 -3.47 12.32
C LEU A 225 0.58 -3.45 13.44
N PRO A 226 0.83 -4.59 14.12
CA PRO A 226 1.66 -4.63 15.33
C PRO A 226 3.12 -4.22 15.10
N TRP A 227 3.65 -4.47 13.91
CA TRP A 227 5.04 -4.16 13.51
C TRP A 227 5.24 -2.72 13.02
N TRP A 228 4.16 -1.95 12.82
CA TRP A 228 4.23 -0.64 12.16
C TRP A 228 5.14 0.35 12.90
N ALA A 229 5.05 0.43 14.23
CA ALA A 229 5.82 1.39 15.01
C ALA A 229 7.33 1.13 14.90
N ASP A 230 7.74 -0.13 14.97
CA ASP A 230 9.15 -0.53 14.87
C ASP A 230 9.68 -0.23 13.46
N ALA A 231 8.96 -0.64 12.41
CA ALA A 231 9.34 -0.37 11.03
C ALA A 231 9.44 1.13 10.72
N THR A 232 8.51 1.94 11.25
CA THR A 232 8.52 3.40 11.06
C THR A 232 9.69 4.06 11.79
N VAL A 233 9.99 3.62 13.02
CA VAL A 233 11.17 4.11 13.76
C VAL A 233 12.45 3.74 13.00
N ASP A 234 12.61 2.50 12.57
CA ASP A 234 13.80 2.06 11.84
C ASP A 234 13.97 2.82 10.52
N PHE A 235 12.88 3.10 9.79
CA PHE A 235 12.91 3.96 8.61
C PHE A 235 13.36 5.39 8.93
N MET A 236 12.84 6.00 10.00
CA MET A 236 13.21 7.37 10.40
C MET A 236 14.68 7.47 10.80
N ILE A 237 15.18 6.54 11.62
CA ILE A 237 16.57 6.57 12.08
C ILE A 237 17.57 6.15 11.00
N SER A 238 17.14 5.48 9.93
CA SER A 238 17.98 5.21 8.75
C SER A 238 18.26 6.46 7.92
N GLY A 239 17.56 7.56 8.16
CA GLY A 239 17.66 8.78 7.36
C GLY A 239 16.77 8.83 6.13
N GLY A 240 15.84 7.88 6.02
CA GLY A 240 14.93 7.75 4.89
C GLY A 240 15.52 6.95 3.72
N TYR A 241 14.85 6.97 2.57
CA TYR A 241 15.24 6.19 1.39
C TYR A 241 15.68 7.14 0.27
N ASN A 242 17.00 7.40 0.19
CA ASN A 242 17.59 8.26 -0.81
C ASN A 242 18.14 7.44 -1.97
N VAL A 243 17.64 7.68 -3.18
CA VAL A 243 18.07 7.00 -4.42
C VAL A 243 18.66 7.97 -5.45
N SER A 244 19.07 9.16 -5.03
CA SER A 244 19.58 10.19 -5.94
C SER A 244 20.76 9.70 -6.79
N ALA A 245 21.66 8.88 -6.24
CA ALA A 245 22.78 8.30 -6.97
C ALA A 245 22.39 7.25 -8.03
N GLN A 246 21.13 6.77 -8.01
CA GLN A 246 20.59 5.76 -8.93
C GLN A 246 19.79 6.38 -10.07
N ILE A 247 19.35 7.64 -9.94
CA ILE A 247 18.44 8.29 -10.92
C ILE A 247 19.07 8.31 -12.32
N GLU A 248 20.33 8.68 -12.46
CA GLU A 248 21.04 8.71 -13.74
C GLU A 248 21.27 7.32 -14.36
N GLN A 249 21.15 6.26 -13.56
CA GLN A 249 21.31 4.88 -14.00
C GLN A 249 20.00 4.29 -14.58
N VAL A 250 18.87 4.95 -14.40
CA VAL A 250 17.57 4.53 -14.95
C VAL A 250 17.59 4.66 -16.47
N LYS A 251 17.45 3.53 -17.16
CA LYS A 251 17.41 3.44 -18.63
C LYS A 251 16.00 3.31 -19.17
N GLN A 252 15.07 2.93 -18.32
CA GLN A 252 13.67 2.70 -18.68
C GLN A 252 13.00 4.02 -19.10
N LYS A 253 12.12 3.91 -20.10
CA LYS A 253 11.23 5.02 -20.42
C LYS A 253 10.37 5.34 -19.21
N THR A 254 10.38 6.61 -18.79
CA THR A 254 9.78 7.04 -17.54
C THR A 254 8.71 8.11 -17.77
N LEU A 255 7.56 7.95 -17.12
CA LEU A 255 6.53 8.98 -16.99
C LEU A 255 6.57 9.53 -15.57
N ILE A 256 6.75 10.84 -15.44
CA ILE A 256 6.61 11.57 -14.18
C ILE A 256 5.21 12.22 -14.19
N ILE A 257 4.41 11.93 -13.18
CA ILE A 257 3.12 12.59 -12.92
C ILE A 257 3.26 13.40 -11.63
N TRP A 258 2.79 14.65 -11.63
CA TRP A 258 2.96 15.53 -10.48
C TRP A 258 1.73 16.38 -10.24
N GLY A 259 1.27 16.48 -8.97
CA GLY A 259 0.20 17.37 -8.57
C GLY A 259 0.68 18.82 -8.52
N GLU A 260 -0.06 19.74 -9.15
CA GLU A 260 0.32 21.15 -9.21
C GLU A 260 0.46 21.80 -7.84
N ASN A 261 -0.41 21.40 -6.90
CA ASN A 261 -0.50 21.95 -5.55
C ASN A 261 0.04 20.99 -4.49
N ASP A 262 1.07 20.19 -4.84
CA ASP A 262 1.73 19.32 -3.85
C ASP A 262 2.38 20.16 -2.75
N GLN A 263 1.91 19.99 -1.51
CA GLN A 263 2.41 20.66 -0.31
C GLN A 263 3.36 19.77 0.51
N ILE A 264 3.61 18.54 0.08
CA ILE A 264 4.50 17.58 0.75
C ILE A 264 5.88 17.59 0.10
N ILE A 265 5.93 17.56 -1.24
CA ILE A 265 7.16 17.53 -2.03
C ILE A 265 7.20 18.77 -2.94
N ASP A 266 8.26 19.55 -2.82
CA ASP A 266 8.42 20.78 -3.62
C ASP A 266 8.45 20.47 -5.12
N ASN A 267 7.62 21.19 -5.89
CA ASN A 267 7.51 21.04 -7.35
C ASN A 267 8.85 21.23 -8.10
N ARG A 268 9.81 21.94 -7.51
CA ARG A 268 11.18 22.05 -8.06
C ARG A 268 11.87 20.69 -8.16
N LEU A 269 11.51 19.74 -7.30
CA LEU A 269 12.07 18.39 -7.34
C LEU A 269 11.53 17.59 -8.53
N ALA A 270 10.33 17.88 -9.02
CA ALA A 270 9.80 17.29 -10.26
C ALA A 270 10.66 17.70 -11.48
N VAL A 271 10.99 18.98 -11.56
CA VAL A 271 11.85 19.52 -12.63
C VAL A 271 13.26 18.93 -12.54
N ARG A 272 13.81 18.87 -11.34
CA ARG A 272 15.10 18.25 -11.07
C ARG A 272 15.12 16.78 -11.51
N LEU A 273 14.14 15.99 -11.06
CA LEU A 273 14.01 14.57 -11.41
C LEU A 273 13.91 14.37 -12.92
N HIS A 274 13.12 15.21 -13.59
CA HIS A 274 13.01 15.16 -15.06
C HIS A 274 14.35 15.47 -15.75
N SER A 275 15.15 16.39 -15.22
CA SER A 275 16.45 16.74 -15.80
C SER A 275 17.53 15.67 -15.56
N GLU A 276 17.44 14.92 -14.48
CA GLU A 276 18.39 13.86 -14.13
C GLU A 276 18.06 12.51 -14.82
N LEU A 277 16.80 12.27 -15.19
CA LEU A 277 16.39 11.06 -15.91
C LEU A 277 16.61 11.19 -17.42
N GLN A 278 17.33 10.23 -18.03
CA GLN A 278 17.73 10.29 -19.44
C GLN A 278 16.54 10.15 -20.41
N ASN A 279 15.48 9.46 -20.03
CA ASN A 279 14.36 9.09 -20.92
C ASN A 279 13.01 9.32 -20.23
N ALA A 280 12.77 10.54 -19.79
CA ALA A 280 11.58 10.90 -19.03
C ALA A 280 10.69 11.91 -19.75
N ILE A 281 9.39 11.79 -19.52
CA ILE A 281 8.39 12.82 -19.82
C ILE A 281 7.67 13.19 -18.53
N ILE A 282 7.37 14.48 -18.37
CA ILE A 282 6.64 14.99 -17.20
C ILE A 282 5.23 15.42 -17.60
N ARG A 283 4.26 15.15 -16.71
CA ARG A 283 2.86 15.59 -16.81
C ARG A 283 2.40 16.12 -15.47
N GLN A 284 1.91 17.35 -15.46
CA GLN A 284 1.34 17.97 -14.28
C GLN A 284 -0.17 17.78 -14.25
N ILE A 285 -0.72 17.54 -13.06
CA ILE A 285 -2.17 17.46 -12.82
C ILE A 285 -2.60 18.77 -12.16
N PRO A 286 -3.42 19.59 -12.82
CA PRO A 286 -3.87 20.85 -12.25
C PRO A 286 -4.82 20.64 -11.06
N ASP A 287 -4.84 21.59 -10.14
CA ASP A 287 -5.70 21.60 -8.95
C ASP A 287 -5.62 20.29 -8.15
N CYS A 288 -4.43 19.77 -7.91
CA CYS A 288 -4.18 18.45 -7.32
C CYS A 288 -3.01 18.50 -6.34
N GLY A 289 -3.17 17.83 -5.19
CA GLY A 289 -2.14 17.68 -4.17
C GLY A 289 -1.19 16.51 -4.42
N HIS A 290 -0.58 16.01 -3.33
CA HIS A 290 0.47 14.99 -3.32
C HIS A 290 0.03 13.58 -3.75
N ILE A 291 -1.26 13.29 -3.79
CA ILE A 291 -1.76 11.92 -4.08
C ILE A 291 -2.74 11.94 -5.28
N PRO A 292 -2.26 12.30 -6.49
CA PRO A 292 -3.12 12.48 -7.68
C PRO A 292 -3.92 11.24 -8.05
N HIS A 293 -3.37 10.06 -7.85
CA HIS A 293 -4.02 8.78 -8.15
C HIS A 293 -5.22 8.46 -7.23
N VAL A 294 -5.37 9.20 -6.12
CA VAL A 294 -6.56 9.18 -5.26
C VAL A 294 -7.47 10.36 -5.56
N GLU A 295 -6.89 11.56 -5.72
CA GLU A 295 -7.63 12.82 -5.84
C GLU A 295 -8.20 13.05 -7.26
N LYS A 296 -7.41 12.73 -8.29
CA LYS A 296 -7.75 12.89 -9.72
C LYS A 296 -7.58 11.57 -10.49
N PRO A 297 -8.20 10.46 -10.06
CA PRO A 297 -7.94 9.11 -10.56
C PRO A 297 -8.19 8.97 -12.07
N ALA A 298 -9.18 9.66 -12.61
CA ALA A 298 -9.49 9.62 -14.04
C ALA A 298 -8.36 10.23 -14.89
N ALA A 299 -7.77 11.35 -14.45
CA ALA A 299 -6.63 11.98 -15.14
C ALA A 299 -5.39 11.08 -15.09
N VAL A 300 -5.09 10.53 -13.90
CA VAL A 300 -3.94 9.65 -13.70
C VAL A 300 -4.09 8.34 -14.50
N SER A 301 -5.26 7.68 -14.45
CA SER A 301 -5.49 6.44 -15.19
C SER A 301 -5.38 6.64 -16.70
N LYS A 302 -5.84 7.79 -17.22
CA LYS A 302 -5.69 8.17 -18.63
C LYS A 302 -4.22 8.28 -19.01
N LEU A 303 -3.42 9.06 -18.24
CA LEU A 303 -1.99 9.24 -18.51
C LEU A 303 -1.22 7.91 -18.46
N ILE A 304 -1.49 7.07 -17.48
CA ILE A 304 -0.91 5.73 -17.36
C ILE A 304 -1.27 4.89 -18.59
N THR A 305 -2.55 4.83 -18.95
CA THR A 305 -3.03 4.03 -20.08
C THR A 305 -2.41 4.47 -21.40
N GLU A 306 -2.34 5.77 -21.66
CA GLU A 306 -1.72 6.34 -22.87
C GLU A 306 -0.23 6.01 -22.93
N PHE A 307 0.49 6.15 -21.81
CA PHE A 307 1.92 5.86 -21.73
C PHE A 307 2.23 4.38 -21.90
N VAL A 308 1.46 3.49 -21.31
CA VAL A 308 1.62 2.03 -21.48
C VAL A 308 1.41 1.62 -22.92
N ARG A 309 0.41 2.19 -23.61
CA ARG A 309 0.03 1.84 -24.98
C ARG A 309 0.85 2.51 -26.09
N ALA A 310 1.61 3.55 -25.77
CA ALA A 310 2.32 4.38 -26.76
C ALA A 310 3.28 3.58 -27.68
N GLU A 311 3.78 2.43 -27.26
CA GLU A 311 4.69 1.58 -28.08
C GLU A 311 4.01 0.45 -28.83
N SER A 312 2.82 0.04 -28.44
CA SER A 312 2.07 -1.00 -29.15
C SER A 312 1.74 -0.59 -30.59
N LYS A 313 1.63 0.71 -30.86
CA LYS A 313 1.33 1.26 -32.18
C LYS A 313 2.54 1.30 -33.11
N ILE A 314 3.75 1.45 -32.60
CA ILE A 314 4.98 1.52 -33.43
C ILE A 314 5.40 0.13 -33.90
N GLY A 315 5.22 -0.89 -33.07
CA GLY A 315 5.48 -2.30 -33.42
C GLY A 315 4.56 -2.81 -34.52
N THR A 316 3.29 -2.44 -34.49
CA THR A 316 2.28 -2.87 -35.48
C THR A 316 2.49 -2.19 -36.85
N GLN A 317 2.94 -0.93 -36.86
CA GLN A 317 3.26 -0.24 -38.12
C GLN A 317 4.55 -0.76 -38.80
N ARG A 318 5.53 -1.24 -38.06
CA ARG A 318 6.73 -1.87 -38.65
C ARG A 318 6.47 -3.26 -39.21
N LEU A 319 5.51 -4.02 -38.69
CA LEU A 319 5.11 -5.33 -39.20
C LEU A 319 4.23 -5.24 -40.47
N ILE A 320 3.63 -4.09 -40.75
CA ILE A 320 2.82 -3.87 -41.97
C ILE A 320 3.67 -3.33 -43.12
N LEU A 321 4.88 -2.85 -42.84
CA LEU A 321 5.80 -2.27 -43.85
C LEU A 321 7.02 -3.18 -44.16
N SER A 322 7.08 -4.38 -43.58
CA SER A 322 8.04 -5.45 -43.88
C SER A 322 7.35 -6.62 -44.57
#